data_05c200369ab161a09241c7b166acab19
#
_entry.id   05c200369ab161a09241c7b166acab19
#
_cell.length_a   1.000
_cell.length_b   1.000
_cell.length_c   1.000
_cell.angle_alpha   90.00
_cell.angle_beta   90.00
_cell.angle_gamma   90.00
#
_symmetry.space_group_name_H-M   'P 1'
#
loop_
_entity.id
_entity.type
_entity.pdbx_description
1 polymer ?
#
loop_
_entity_poly.entity_id
_entity_poly.type
_entity_poly.pdbx_seq_one_letter_code
_entity_poly.pdbx_strand_id
1 'polypeptide(L)'
;MKKNIINVLVFISFSLFCCVSICGVACSSKIELSSKDLISVMDRYLDLLVKNDPVGLPVANNIKITENGYPIQLGSGLFQTAEEITYKQYMADPSVGQVMVFGVVKESVLLANFMVRLKVDKDKITEIETIVARKDESSFASPEDLKEPRPIYARVLSESERSPRDVLIKIANSYFEGIEQNTGEMVPFHKDCNRYENGTQTTNNPSTIATGCKEQFDDKVYSYITKIRNRRFLLADEEKGLVFGIVTFDMPGKRENFEYFPTPFDELPTRFYKPRSLLLAEMFKIVDGQILSIEAVMVNVPFGATSGW
;
A
#
# COMPACT_ATOMS: atom_id res chain seq x y z
N MET A 1 -44.27 -86.28 49.22
CA MET A 1 -43.69 -86.14 47.92
C MET A 1 -43.71 -84.69 47.54
N LYS A 2 -42.61 -83.98 47.70
CA LYS A 2 -42.43 -82.58 47.28
C LYS A 2 -41.15 -82.47 46.45
N LYS A 3 -41.29 -82.12 45.15
CA LYS A 3 -40.16 -81.90 44.27
C LYS A 3 -39.67 -80.49 44.47
N ASN A 4 -38.38 -80.31 44.79
CA ASN A 4 -37.72 -79.05 44.80
C ASN A 4 -37.24 -78.72 43.36
N ILE A 5 -37.62 -77.60 42.86
CA ILE A 5 -37.08 -77.00 41.60
C ILE A 5 -36.03 -75.98 41.98
N ILE A 6 -34.80 -76.22 41.53
CA ILE A 6 -33.67 -75.32 41.67
C ILE A 6 -33.71 -74.35 40.49
N ASN A 7 -33.91 -73.06 40.78
CA ASN A 7 -33.77 -71.97 39.78
C ASN A 7 -32.31 -71.58 39.64
N VAL A 8 -31.74 -71.83 38.45
CA VAL A 8 -30.41 -71.33 38.10
C VAL A 8 -30.60 -69.93 37.43
N LEU A 9 -30.12 -68.89 38.11
CA LEU A 9 -30.05 -67.56 37.56
C LEU A 9 -28.78 -67.43 36.71
N VAL A 10 -28.93 -67.28 35.40
CA VAL A 10 -27.83 -66.96 34.49
C VAL A 10 -27.69 -65.43 34.45
N PHE A 11 -26.60 -64.90 34.99
CA PHE A 11 -26.22 -63.51 34.79
C PHE A 11 -25.56 -63.34 33.44
N ILE A 12 -26.24 -62.63 32.52
CA ILE A 12 -25.66 -62.19 31.26
C ILE A 12 -25.05 -60.80 31.52
N SER A 13 -23.71 -60.73 31.56
CA SER A 13 -22.97 -59.49 31.64
C SER A 13 -22.91 -58.85 30.25
N PHE A 14 -23.63 -57.77 30.06
CA PHE A 14 -23.54 -56.91 28.86
C PHE A 14 -22.32 -55.97 29.01
N SER A 15 -21.22 -56.29 28.37
CA SER A 15 -20.11 -55.36 28.22
C SER A 15 -20.45 -54.31 27.19
N LEU A 16 -20.73 -53.09 27.62
CA LEU A 16 -20.92 -51.93 26.75
C LEU A 16 -19.54 -51.46 26.26
N PHE A 17 -19.18 -51.78 25.04
CA PHE A 17 -17.98 -51.30 24.37
C PHE A 17 -18.26 -49.86 23.92
N CYS A 18 -17.83 -48.89 24.71
CA CYS A 18 -17.92 -47.46 24.35
C CYS A 18 -16.82 -47.15 23.34
N CYS A 19 -17.15 -47.18 22.04
CA CYS A 19 -16.29 -46.65 20.99
C CYS A 19 -16.19 -45.13 21.13
N VAL A 20 -15.16 -44.66 21.77
CA VAL A 20 -14.78 -43.21 21.76
C VAL A 20 -14.18 -42.96 20.38
N SER A 21 -15.00 -42.46 19.45
CA SER A 21 -14.53 -41.88 18.20
C SER A 21 -13.78 -40.60 18.54
N ILE A 22 -12.45 -40.66 18.57
CA ILE A 22 -11.61 -39.46 18.61
C ILE A 22 -11.72 -38.81 17.22
N CYS A 23 -12.63 -37.88 17.10
CA CYS A 23 -12.68 -36.96 15.95
C CYS A 23 -11.43 -36.07 16.05
N GLY A 24 -10.35 -36.49 15.41
CA GLY A 24 -9.17 -35.66 15.20
C GLY A 24 -9.60 -34.45 14.34
N VAL A 25 -9.88 -33.33 15.00
CA VAL A 25 -9.94 -32.03 14.32
C VAL A 25 -8.50 -31.76 13.87
N ALA A 26 -8.21 -32.04 12.60
CA ALA A 26 -7.00 -31.58 11.98
C ALA A 26 -7.07 -30.05 11.99
N CYS A 27 -6.49 -29.41 13.00
CA CYS A 27 -6.23 -28.00 13.03
C CYS A 27 -5.19 -27.75 11.92
N SER A 28 -5.66 -27.43 10.72
CA SER A 28 -4.80 -26.93 9.67
C SER A 28 -4.24 -25.61 10.20
N SER A 29 -3.04 -25.64 10.76
CA SER A 29 -2.31 -24.43 11.12
C SER A 29 -2.11 -23.65 9.83
N LYS A 30 -2.85 -22.56 9.68
CA LYS A 30 -2.62 -21.59 8.62
C LYS A 30 -1.18 -21.12 8.84
N ILE A 31 -0.29 -21.45 7.92
CA ILE A 31 1.08 -20.93 7.96
C ILE A 31 0.93 -19.43 7.71
N GLU A 32 1.03 -18.64 8.78
CA GLU A 32 1.08 -17.19 8.67
C GLU A 32 2.49 -16.80 8.23
N LEU A 33 2.57 -16.15 7.07
CA LEU A 33 3.84 -15.61 6.56
C LEU A 33 4.28 -14.46 7.47
N SER A 34 5.54 -14.47 7.89
CA SER A 34 6.14 -13.34 8.59
C SER A 34 6.42 -12.17 7.64
N SER A 35 6.69 -10.98 8.18
CA SER A 35 7.15 -9.84 7.37
C SER A 35 8.38 -10.18 6.55
N LYS A 36 9.31 -10.98 7.09
CA LYS A 36 10.51 -11.44 6.39
C LYS A 36 10.17 -12.36 5.23
N ASP A 37 9.22 -13.26 5.39
CA ASP A 37 8.79 -14.18 4.31
C ASP A 37 8.14 -13.39 3.17
N LEU A 38 7.28 -12.43 3.49
CA LEU A 38 6.63 -11.55 2.51
C LEU A 38 7.66 -10.69 1.74
N ILE A 39 8.65 -10.13 2.43
CA ILE A 39 9.75 -9.38 1.79
C ILE A 39 10.55 -10.31 0.88
N SER A 40 10.82 -11.56 1.29
CA SER A 40 11.53 -12.54 0.45
C SER A 40 10.74 -12.88 -0.83
N VAL A 41 9.40 -12.93 -0.75
CA VAL A 41 8.55 -13.09 -1.95
C VAL A 41 8.68 -11.87 -2.87
N MET A 42 8.70 -10.65 -2.31
CA MET A 42 8.89 -9.43 -3.08
C MET A 42 10.29 -9.39 -3.73
N ASP A 43 11.35 -9.73 -3.00
CA ASP A 43 12.71 -9.79 -3.57
C ASP A 43 12.78 -10.77 -4.74
N ARG A 44 12.20 -11.96 -4.59
CA ARG A 44 12.10 -12.93 -5.70
C ARG A 44 11.33 -12.37 -6.89
N TYR A 45 10.23 -11.63 -6.65
CA TYR A 45 9.48 -10.98 -7.72
C TYR A 45 10.36 -9.96 -8.45
N LEU A 46 11.08 -9.10 -7.73
CA LEU A 46 11.96 -8.09 -8.31
C LEU A 46 13.15 -8.72 -9.09
N ASP A 47 13.72 -9.81 -8.57
CA ASP A 47 14.79 -10.54 -9.26
C ASP A 47 14.32 -11.14 -10.60
N LEU A 48 13.08 -11.65 -10.66
CA LEU A 48 12.49 -12.17 -11.89
C LEU A 48 12.03 -11.04 -12.82
N LEU A 49 11.60 -9.92 -12.27
CA LEU A 49 11.26 -8.71 -13.03
C LEU A 49 12.46 -8.23 -13.86
N VAL A 50 13.63 -8.05 -13.25
CA VAL A 50 14.84 -7.60 -13.97
C VAL A 50 15.43 -8.65 -14.91
N LYS A 51 15.07 -9.92 -14.75
CA LYS A 51 15.42 -11.00 -15.68
C LYS A 51 14.41 -11.14 -16.83
N ASN A 52 13.32 -10.38 -16.79
CA ASN A 52 12.19 -10.51 -17.71
C ASN A 52 11.61 -11.94 -17.77
N ASP A 53 11.66 -12.66 -16.63
CA ASP A 53 11.22 -14.07 -16.49
C ASP A 53 9.97 -14.19 -15.59
N PRO A 54 8.76 -14.04 -16.14
CA PRO A 54 7.53 -14.20 -15.38
C PRO A 54 7.21 -15.67 -15.03
N VAL A 55 7.82 -16.64 -15.72
CA VAL A 55 7.49 -18.08 -15.57
C VAL A 55 7.89 -18.59 -14.20
N GLY A 56 8.96 -18.03 -13.62
CA GLY A 56 9.47 -18.41 -12.30
C GLY A 56 8.62 -17.94 -11.11
N LEU A 57 7.55 -17.15 -11.34
CA LEU A 57 6.70 -16.62 -10.26
C LEU A 57 5.65 -17.63 -9.80
N PRO A 58 5.49 -17.85 -8.47
CA PRO A 58 4.45 -18.70 -7.91
C PRO A 58 3.11 -17.94 -7.88
N VAL A 59 2.44 -17.82 -9.02
CA VAL A 59 1.17 -17.09 -9.13
C VAL A 59 -0.04 -18.02 -9.04
N ALA A 60 -1.17 -17.48 -8.59
CA ALA A 60 -2.46 -18.17 -8.63
C ALA A 60 -3.02 -18.19 -10.06
N ASN A 61 -3.85 -19.19 -10.38
CA ASN A 61 -4.44 -19.32 -11.73
C ASN A 61 -5.34 -18.11 -12.10
N ASN A 62 -5.96 -17.47 -11.12
CA ASN A 62 -6.86 -16.34 -11.27
C ASN A 62 -6.22 -15.04 -10.74
N ILE A 63 -4.91 -14.90 -10.89
CA ILE A 63 -4.18 -13.72 -10.44
C ILE A 63 -4.75 -12.44 -11.06
N LYS A 64 -4.86 -11.38 -10.24
CA LYS A 64 -5.23 -10.04 -10.69
C LYS A 64 -3.96 -9.18 -10.83
N ILE A 65 -3.76 -8.58 -12.01
CA ILE A 65 -2.56 -7.78 -12.30
C ILE A 65 -2.99 -6.45 -12.91
N THR A 66 -2.46 -5.36 -12.37
CA THR A 66 -2.62 -4.02 -12.98
C THR A 66 -1.29 -3.27 -13.01
N GLU A 67 -1.14 -2.41 -14.03
CA GLU A 67 -0.10 -1.38 -14.08
C GLU A 67 -0.75 -0.03 -14.38
N ASN A 68 -0.43 0.99 -13.58
CA ASN A 68 -1.00 2.32 -13.66
C ASN A 68 -2.54 2.33 -13.72
N GLY A 69 -3.19 1.40 -12.98
CA GLY A 69 -4.64 1.23 -12.93
C GLY A 69 -5.24 0.41 -14.09
N TYR A 70 -4.47 -0.01 -15.07
CA TYR A 70 -4.95 -0.80 -16.20
C TYR A 70 -4.67 -2.29 -16.01
N PRO A 71 -5.63 -3.19 -16.23
CA PRO A 71 -5.39 -4.63 -16.25
C PRO A 71 -4.37 -5.00 -17.31
N ILE A 72 -3.36 -5.80 -16.94
CA ILE A 72 -2.34 -6.31 -17.85
C ILE A 72 -2.14 -7.80 -17.65
N GLN A 73 -1.45 -8.45 -18.59
CA GLN A 73 -1.05 -9.86 -18.47
C GLN A 73 0.27 -9.99 -17.71
N LEU A 74 0.47 -11.13 -17.06
CA LEU A 74 1.74 -11.46 -16.45
C LEU A 74 2.88 -11.41 -17.49
N GLY A 75 3.97 -10.75 -17.16
CA GLY A 75 5.09 -10.56 -18.09
C GLY A 75 4.96 -9.37 -19.02
N SER A 76 3.87 -8.56 -18.89
CA SER A 76 3.71 -7.31 -19.62
C SER A 76 4.13 -6.09 -18.81
N GLY A 77 4.15 -4.92 -19.45
CA GLY A 77 4.48 -3.65 -18.80
C GLY A 77 5.92 -3.61 -18.32
N LEU A 78 6.13 -3.20 -17.06
CA LEU A 78 7.46 -3.09 -16.44
C LEU A 78 8.29 -4.38 -16.53
N PHE A 79 7.65 -5.55 -16.59
CA PHE A 79 8.33 -6.83 -16.79
C PHE A 79 9.12 -6.93 -18.11
N GLN A 80 8.78 -6.13 -19.11
CA GLN A 80 9.46 -6.14 -20.41
C GLN A 80 10.59 -5.11 -20.51
N THR A 81 10.65 -4.15 -19.58
CA THR A 81 11.52 -2.98 -19.71
C THR A 81 12.48 -2.80 -18.56
N ALA A 82 12.24 -3.47 -17.42
CA ALA A 82 13.09 -3.38 -16.23
C ALA A 82 14.46 -4.04 -16.48
N GLU A 83 15.55 -3.31 -16.17
CA GLU A 83 16.93 -3.81 -16.29
C GLU A 83 17.61 -3.93 -14.93
N GLU A 84 17.35 -3.01 -14.00
CA GLU A 84 18.01 -2.95 -12.70
C GLU A 84 17.11 -2.24 -11.68
N ILE A 85 17.12 -2.69 -10.43
CA ILE A 85 16.48 -2.00 -9.31
C ILE A 85 17.59 -1.34 -8.47
N THR A 86 17.60 -0.02 -8.42
CA THR A 86 18.64 0.77 -7.75
C THR A 86 18.27 1.26 -6.36
N TYR A 87 16.98 1.23 -6.02
CA TYR A 87 16.47 1.63 -4.70
C TYR A 87 15.26 0.77 -4.31
N LYS A 88 15.14 0.44 -3.02
CA LYS A 88 14.02 -0.34 -2.46
C LYS A 88 13.68 0.12 -1.05
N GLN A 89 12.43 0.49 -0.80
CA GLN A 89 11.85 0.77 0.52
C GLN A 89 10.62 -0.11 0.72
N TYR A 90 10.68 -1.05 1.67
CA TYR A 90 9.63 -2.05 1.89
C TYR A 90 8.66 -1.68 3.00
N MET A 91 7.43 -2.18 2.86
CA MET A 91 6.48 -2.36 3.95
C MET A 91 5.78 -3.72 3.77
N ALA A 92 5.65 -4.48 4.84
CA ALA A 92 4.96 -5.77 4.85
C ALA A 92 3.94 -5.82 5.98
N ASP A 93 2.79 -6.44 5.71
CA ASP A 93 1.70 -6.64 6.67
C ASP A 93 1.25 -8.11 6.65
N PRO A 94 1.81 -8.93 7.55
CA PRO A 94 1.46 -10.34 7.67
C PRO A 94 -0.02 -10.59 7.93
N SER A 95 -0.70 -9.71 8.65
CA SER A 95 -2.10 -9.89 9.04
C SER A 95 -3.06 -9.96 7.85
N VAL A 96 -2.66 -9.36 6.72
CA VAL A 96 -3.41 -9.36 5.45
C VAL A 96 -2.68 -10.05 4.31
N GLY A 97 -1.48 -10.63 4.59
CA GLY A 97 -0.66 -11.33 3.60
C GLY A 97 -0.18 -10.40 2.47
N GLN A 98 0.15 -9.15 2.77
CA GLN A 98 0.53 -8.19 1.75
C GLN A 98 1.92 -7.59 2.01
N VAL A 99 2.61 -7.27 0.92
CA VAL A 99 3.88 -6.58 0.91
C VAL A 99 3.90 -5.56 -0.22
N MET A 100 4.51 -4.41 0.04
CA MET A 100 4.75 -3.39 -0.97
C MET A 100 6.21 -2.95 -0.96
N VAL A 101 6.66 -2.42 -2.09
CA VAL A 101 7.95 -1.76 -2.24
C VAL A 101 7.77 -0.45 -3.00
N PHE A 102 8.34 0.64 -2.48
CA PHE A 102 8.71 1.78 -3.30
C PHE A 102 10.12 1.56 -3.81
N GLY A 103 10.36 1.85 -5.08
CA GLY A 103 11.64 1.60 -5.70
C GLY A 103 11.99 2.56 -6.82
N VAL A 104 13.23 2.42 -7.28
CA VAL A 104 13.71 3.03 -8.52
C VAL A 104 14.16 1.91 -9.44
N VAL A 105 13.64 1.92 -10.65
CA VAL A 105 13.98 0.99 -11.71
C VAL A 105 14.69 1.71 -12.84
N LYS A 106 15.69 1.07 -13.40
CA LYS A 106 16.33 1.48 -14.64
C LYS A 106 15.65 0.80 -15.81
N GLU A 107 15.22 1.59 -16.79
CA GLU A 107 14.66 1.16 -18.07
C GLU A 107 15.56 1.77 -19.16
N SER A 108 16.44 0.96 -19.77
CA SER A 108 17.47 1.43 -20.71
C SER A 108 18.39 2.50 -20.06
N VAL A 109 18.30 3.76 -20.50
CA VAL A 109 19.10 4.88 -19.97
C VAL A 109 18.36 5.73 -18.95
N LEU A 110 17.09 5.43 -18.68
CA LEU A 110 16.21 6.24 -17.84
C LEU A 110 15.98 5.56 -16.49
N LEU A 111 15.77 6.38 -15.47
CA LEU A 111 15.30 5.95 -14.15
C LEU A 111 13.83 6.32 -14.01
N ALA A 112 13.05 5.40 -13.41
CA ALA A 112 11.66 5.64 -13.05
C ALA A 112 11.40 5.28 -11.58
N ASN A 113 10.57 6.08 -10.91
CA ASN A 113 10.03 5.67 -9.60
C ASN A 113 8.96 4.61 -9.83
N PHE A 114 8.89 3.61 -8.98
CA PHE A 114 7.83 2.61 -9.04
C PHE A 114 7.33 2.20 -7.66
N MET A 115 6.14 1.70 -7.64
CA MET A 115 5.55 0.96 -6.53
C MET A 115 5.07 -0.39 -7.04
N VAL A 116 5.36 -1.45 -6.29
CA VAL A 116 4.72 -2.75 -6.47
C VAL A 116 4.11 -3.18 -5.15
N ARG A 117 2.85 -3.64 -5.21
CA ARG A 117 2.17 -4.35 -4.14
C ARG A 117 1.88 -5.79 -4.56
N LEU A 118 2.22 -6.71 -3.69
CA LEU A 118 1.85 -8.12 -3.83
C LEU A 118 0.89 -8.51 -2.71
N LYS A 119 -0.12 -9.31 -3.05
CA LYS A 119 -0.91 -10.06 -2.08
C LYS A 119 -0.59 -11.54 -2.23
N VAL A 120 -0.24 -12.15 -1.12
CA VAL A 120 0.18 -13.56 -1.05
C VAL A 120 -0.86 -14.32 -0.22
N ASP A 121 -1.38 -15.39 -0.77
CA ASP A 121 -2.22 -16.35 -0.06
C ASP A 121 -1.52 -17.71 -0.11
N LYS A 122 -1.18 -18.23 1.08
CA LYS A 122 -0.37 -19.44 1.27
C LYS A 122 1.02 -19.24 0.63
N ASP A 123 1.25 -19.86 -0.51
CA ASP A 123 2.51 -19.87 -1.25
C ASP A 123 2.41 -19.18 -2.63
N LYS A 124 1.25 -18.56 -2.93
CA LYS A 124 0.98 -17.98 -4.25
C LYS A 124 0.67 -16.49 -4.19
N ILE A 125 1.18 -15.77 -5.17
CA ILE A 125 0.82 -14.38 -5.43
C ILE A 125 -0.56 -14.38 -6.10
N THR A 126 -1.53 -13.71 -5.48
CA THR A 126 -2.91 -13.59 -5.96
C THR A 126 -3.21 -12.23 -6.58
N GLU A 127 -2.42 -11.20 -6.20
CA GLU A 127 -2.56 -9.85 -6.72
C GLU A 127 -1.19 -9.22 -6.95
N ILE A 128 -1.02 -8.55 -8.09
CA ILE A 128 0.11 -7.69 -8.41
C ILE A 128 -0.46 -6.34 -8.83
N GLU A 129 -0.08 -5.28 -8.13
CA GLU A 129 -0.45 -3.91 -8.47
C GLU A 129 0.81 -3.07 -8.58
N THR A 130 1.02 -2.48 -9.76
CA THR A 130 2.21 -1.70 -10.08
C THR A 130 1.81 -0.27 -10.44
N ILE A 131 2.54 0.70 -9.92
CA ILE A 131 2.50 2.09 -10.38
C ILE A 131 3.92 2.44 -10.81
N VAL A 132 4.08 2.90 -12.05
CA VAL A 132 5.37 3.34 -12.60
C VAL A 132 5.26 4.80 -12.99
N ALA A 133 6.11 5.64 -12.42
CA ALA A 133 6.15 7.07 -12.64
C ALA A 133 7.45 7.45 -13.35
N ARG A 134 7.40 7.56 -14.67
CA ARG A 134 8.50 8.02 -15.50
C ARG A 134 8.58 9.55 -15.48
N LYS A 135 9.76 10.10 -15.74
CA LYS A 135 10.05 11.52 -15.55
C LYS A 135 9.08 12.45 -16.30
N ASP A 136 8.68 12.09 -17.50
CA ASP A 136 7.80 12.91 -18.34
C ASP A 136 6.30 12.70 -18.07
N GLU A 137 5.95 11.69 -17.26
CA GLU A 137 4.57 11.29 -16.93
C GLU A 137 4.10 11.84 -15.59
N SER A 138 4.96 12.53 -14.82
CA SER A 138 4.68 13.01 -13.49
C SER A 138 5.08 14.48 -13.29
N SER A 139 4.43 15.14 -12.31
CA SER A 139 4.75 16.53 -11.95
C SER A 139 6.06 16.65 -11.17
N PHE A 140 6.40 15.62 -10.40
CA PHE A 140 7.65 15.49 -9.65
C PHE A 140 8.29 14.15 -10.04
N ALA A 141 9.59 14.15 -10.29
CA ALA A 141 10.32 12.93 -10.58
C ALA A 141 11.82 13.19 -10.38
N SER A 142 12.34 12.75 -9.25
CA SER A 142 13.76 12.76 -8.91
C SER A 142 14.20 11.37 -8.46
N PRO A 143 14.08 10.34 -9.31
CA PRO A 143 14.52 8.98 -8.95
C PRO A 143 16.01 8.93 -8.63
N GLU A 144 16.82 9.81 -9.23
CA GLU A 144 18.25 9.96 -8.98
C GLU A 144 18.61 10.39 -7.56
N ASP A 145 17.67 11.00 -6.81
CA ASP A 145 17.90 11.44 -5.42
C ASP A 145 17.68 10.32 -4.41
N LEU A 146 17.03 9.23 -4.80
CA LEU A 146 16.79 8.06 -3.96
C LEU A 146 18.01 7.12 -3.99
N LYS A 147 18.91 7.25 -2.99
CA LYS A 147 20.12 6.43 -2.84
C LYS A 147 19.94 5.31 -1.81
N GLU A 148 19.41 5.66 -0.64
CA GLU A 148 19.26 4.77 0.49
C GLU A 148 17.84 4.88 1.07
N PRO A 149 17.27 3.78 1.58
CA PRO A 149 15.98 3.81 2.28
C PRO A 149 15.98 4.83 3.41
N ARG A 150 14.88 5.59 3.53
CA ARG A 150 14.77 6.59 4.59
C ARG A 150 14.67 5.90 5.96
N PRO A 151 15.60 6.12 6.89
CA PRO A 151 15.62 5.41 8.18
C PRO A 151 14.35 5.57 9.01
N ILE A 152 13.60 6.66 8.80
CA ILE A 152 12.37 6.96 9.53
C ILE A 152 11.31 5.86 9.34
N TYR A 153 11.25 5.22 8.17
CA TYR A 153 10.27 4.15 7.90
C TYR A 153 10.70 2.80 8.50
N ALA A 154 11.99 2.59 8.74
CA ALA A 154 12.49 1.37 9.40
C ALA A 154 12.41 1.45 10.92
N ARG A 155 12.26 2.66 11.50
CA ARG A 155 12.23 2.88 12.95
C ARG A 155 11.05 2.17 13.59
N VAL A 156 11.33 1.26 14.51
CA VAL A 156 10.34 0.64 15.40
C VAL A 156 10.00 1.64 16.52
N LEU A 157 8.71 1.82 16.79
CA LEU A 157 8.20 2.75 17.78
C LEU A 157 8.21 2.11 19.18
N SER A 158 8.41 2.93 20.23
CA SER A 158 8.10 2.53 21.59
C SER A 158 6.58 2.30 21.75
N GLU A 159 6.16 1.52 22.72
CA GLU A 159 4.73 1.23 22.94
C GLU A 159 3.88 2.50 23.11
N SER A 160 4.43 3.54 23.75
CA SER A 160 3.74 4.81 23.95
C SER A 160 3.56 5.64 22.68
N GLU A 161 4.37 5.42 21.65
CA GLU A 161 4.28 6.12 20.36
C GLU A 161 3.38 5.40 19.35
N ARG A 162 2.96 4.16 19.66
CA ARG A 162 2.16 3.33 18.74
C ARG A 162 0.69 3.70 18.79
N SER A 163 0.02 3.47 17.68
CA SER A 163 -1.43 3.52 17.57
C SER A 163 -1.97 2.22 17.00
N PRO A 164 -3.18 1.78 17.40
CA PRO A 164 -3.84 0.62 16.80
C PRO A 164 -4.10 0.83 15.30
N ARG A 165 -4.23 -0.26 14.56
CA ARG A 165 -4.43 -0.28 13.10
C ARG A 165 -5.55 0.63 12.61
N ASP A 166 -6.70 0.57 13.23
CA ASP A 166 -7.87 1.39 12.86
C ASP A 166 -7.63 2.89 13.09
N VAL A 167 -6.92 3.25 14.16
CA VAL A 167 -6.50 4.62 14.45
C VAL A 167 -5.49 5.11 13.42
N LEU A 168 -4.48 4.29 13.09
CA LEU A 168 -3.49 4.60 12.04
C LEU A 168 -4.19 4.89 10.70
N ILE A 169 -5.11 4.02 10.28
CA ILE A 169 -5.87 4.20 9.03
C ILE A 169 -6.73 5.47 9.08
N LYS A 170 -7.38 5.76 10.21
CA LYS A 170 -8.17 6.98 10.38
C LYS A 170 -7.31 8.24 10.26
N ILE A 171 -6.12 8.24 10.85
CA ILE A 171 -5.17 9.35 10.74
C ILE A 171 -4.72 9.52 9.29
N ALA A 172 -4.33 8.45 8.60
CA ALA A 172 -3.96 8.53 7.20
C ALA A 172 -5.13 9.01 6.31
N ASN A 173 -6.37 8.58 6.58
CA ASN A 173 -7.54 9.04 5.85
C ASN A 173 -7.86 10.53 6.07
N SER A 174 -7.60 11.07 7.27
CA SER A 174 -7.81 12.49 7.55
C SER A 174 -6.96 13.41 6.67
N TYR A 175 -5.80 12.94 6.19
CA TYR A 175 -4.98 13.66 5.22
C TYR A 175 -5.75 13.91 3.91
N PHE A 176 -6.42 12.90 3.37
CA PHE A 176 -7.23 13.04 2.16
C PHE A 176 -8.50 13.88 2.40
N GLU A 177 -9.11 13.77 3.58
CA GLU A 177 -10.23 14.62 3.97
C GLU A 177 -9.81 16.09 4.07
N GLY A 178 -8.64 16.36 4.64
CA GLY A 178 -8.07 17.71 4.72
C GLY A 178 -7.81 18.33 3.34
N ILE A 179 -7.33 17.54 2.37
CA ILE A 179 -7.20 18.00 0.97
C ILE A 179 -8.58 18.38 0.39
N GLU A 180 -9.59 17.52 0.51
CA GLU A 180 -10.94 17.79 -0.04
C GLU A 180 -11.61 18.98 0.63
N GLN A 181 -11.34 19.22 1.91
CA GLN A 181 -11.89 20.36 2.66
C GLN A 181 -11.02 21.61 2.62
N ASN A 182 -9.85 21.54 1.99
CA ASN A 182 -8.86 22.63 1.91
C ASN A 182 -8.49 23.21 3.29
N THR A 183 -8.20 22.33 4.26
CA THR A 183 -7.80 22.72 5.61
C THR A 183 -6.85 21.71 6.24
N GLY A 184 -5.81 22.20 6.92
CA GLY A 184 -4.90 21.40 7.71
C GLY A 184 -5.36 21.16 9.16
N GLU A 185 -6.45 21.81 9.61
CA GLU A 185 -6.87 21.78 11.01
C GLU A 185 -7.28 20.37 11.50
N MET A 186 -7.90 19.60 10.63
CA MET A 186 -8.36 18.24 10.96
C MET A 186 -7.30 17.16 10.81
N VAL A 187 -6.14 17.51 10.21
CA VAL A 187 -5.07 16.56 9.96
C VAL A 187 -4.01 16.66 11.07
N PRO A 188 -3.76 15.61 11.84
CA PRO A 188 -2.79 15.66 12.92
C PRO A 188 -1.35 15.60 12.37
N PHE A 189 -0.89 16.68 11.75
CA PHE A 189 0.48 16.80 11.29
C PHE A 189 1.44 16.97 12.46
N HIS A 190 2.54 16.22 12.46
CA HIS A 190 3.69 16.54 13.30
C HIS A 190 4.33 17.84 12.79
N LYS A 191 4.87 18.67 13.69
CA LYS A 191 5.51 19.95 13.33
C LYS A 191 6.68 19.80 12.33
N ASP A 192 7.35 18.66 12.34
CA ASP A 192 8.46 18.31 11.45
C ASP A 192 8.01 17.38 10.31
N CYS A 193 6.73 17.40 9.94
CA CYS A 193 6.20 16.58 8.85
C CYS A 193 6.88 16.91 7.53
N ASN A 194 7.40 15.86 6.85
CA ASN A 194 7.95 15.99 5.52
C ASN A 194 7.21 15.06 4.53
N ARG A 195 7.02 15.57 3.31
CA ARG A 195 6.43 14.83 2.20
C ARG A 195 7.40 14.70 1.04
N TYR A 196 7.42 13.50 0.47
CA TYR A 196 8.22 13.12 -0.68
C TYR A 196 7.31 12.56 -1.77
N GLU A 197 7.43 13.08 -2.98
CA GLU A 197 6.61 12.70 -4.14
C GLU A 197 7.53 12.33 -5.30
N ASN A 198 7.49 11.06 -5.73
CA ASN A 198 8.40 10.49 -6.74
C ASN A 198 9.88 10.85 -6.48
N GLY A 199 10.34 10.70 -5.25
CA GLY A 199 11.71 11.01 -4.82
C GLY A 199 11.97 12.46 -4.45
N THR A 200 11.16 13.42 -4.92
CA THR A 200 11.32 14.85 -4.65
C THR A 200 10.73 15.22 -3.29
N GLN A 201 11.48 15.90 -2.43
CA GLN A 201 10.92 16.49 -1.21
C GLN A 201 10.08 17.73 -1.55
N THR A 202 8.79 17.71 -1.24
CA THR A 202 7.80 18.73 -1.61
C THR A 202 7.26 19.53 -0.43
N THR A 203 7.95 19.47 0.72
CA THR A 203 7.70 20.29 1.91
C THR A 203 9.01 20.68 2.56
N ASN A 204 9.04 21.84 3.25
CA ASN A 204 10.22 22.30 3.99
C ASN A 204 11.51 22.30 3.13
N ASN A 205 11.39 22.48 1.84
CA ASN A 205 12.51 22.47 0.88
C ASN A 205 12.50 23.73 0.01
N PRO A 206 13.37 24.70 0.27
CA PRO A 206 13.43 25.96 -0.49
C PRO A 206 13.70 25.77 -1.99
N SER A 207 14.29 24.63 -2.39
CA SER A 207 14.55 24.33 -3.81
C SER A 207 13.33 23.84 -4.58
N THR A 208 12.27 23.45 -3.87
CA THR A 208 11.00 22.99 -4.45
C THR A 208 9.82 23.76 -3.87
N ILE A 209 9.37 23.38 -2.66
CA ILE A 209 8.29 24.06 -1.93
C ILE A 209 8.75 24.28 -0.49
N ALA A 210 8.91 25.54 -0.10
CA ALA A 210 9.48 25.92 1.20
C ALA A 210 8.52 25.66 2.37
N THR A 211 7.20 25.68 2.15
CA THR A 211 6.18 25.54 3.18
C THR A 211 6.07 24.10 3.69
N GLY A 212 5.67 23.93 4.95
CA GLY A 212 5.47 22.65 5.61
C GLY A 212 4.16 21.94 5.22
N CYS A 213 3.96 20.72 5.72
CA CYS A 213 2.77 19.92 5.40
C CYS A 213 1.46 20.67 5.73
N LYS A 214 1.32 21.18 6.97
CA LYS A 214 0.11 21.87 7.40
C LYS A 214 -0.12 23.18 6.66
N GLU A 215 0.94 23.98 6.49
CA GLU A 215 0.90 25.27 5.82
C GLU A 215 0.35 25.16 4.39
N GLN A 216 0.78 24.14 3.62
CA GLN A 216 0.27 23.92 2.27
C GLN A 216 -1.25 23.64 2.23
N PHE A 217 -1.81 23.01 3.26
CA PHE A 217 -3.26 22.81 3.37
C PHE A 217 -3.96 24.12 3.70
N ASP A 218 -3.44 24.88 4.66
CA ASP A 218 -4.00 26.14 5.09
C ASP A 218 -3.92 27.20 3.96
N ASP A 219 -2.86 27.16 3.14
CA ASP A 219 -2.69 27.98 1.93
C ASP A 219 -3.52 27.47 0.73
N LYS A 220 -4.29 26.39 0.90
CA LYS A 220 -5.20 25.84 -0.10
C LYS A 220 -4.54 25.45 -1.44
N VAL A 221 -3.26 25.04 -1.40
CA VAL A 221 -2.52 24.65 -2.61
C VAL A 221 -3.09 23.41 -3.31
N TYR A 222 -4.02 22.70 -2.66
CA TYR A 222 -4.72 21.53 -3.21
C TYR A 222 -6.12 21.82 -3.72
N SER A 223 -6.58 23.07 -3.72
CA SER A 223 -7.96 23.45 -4.08
C SER A 223 -8.37 22.98 -5.49
N TYR A 224 -7.41 22.74 -6.39
CA TYR A 224 -7.66 22.21 -7.72
C TYR A 224 -7.94 20.69 -7.78
N ILE A 225 -7.77 19.99 -6.67
CA ILE A 225 -8.17 18.58 -6.51
C ILE A 225 -9.62 18.57 -6.06
N THR A 226 -10.53 18.18 -6.95
CA THR A 226 -11.97 18.31 -6.69
C THR A 226 -12.59 17.07 -6.07
N LYS A 227 -11.90 15.93 -6.15
CA LYS A 227 -12.38 14.67 -5.59
C LYS A 227 -11.21 13.71 -5.35
N ILE A 228 -11.27 13.00 -4.22
CA ILE A 228 -10.37 11.89 -3.90
C ILE A 228 -11.21 10.62 -3.77
N ARG A 229 -11.03 9.71 -4.69
CA ARG A 229 -11.81 8.47 -4.82
C ARG A 229 -10.96 7.22 -4.72
N ASN A 230 -11.62 6.06 -4.61
CA ASN A 230 -10.97 4.74 -4.56
C ASN A 230 -9.93 4.64 -3.43
N ARG A 231 -10.22 5.23 -2.26
CA ARG A 231 -9.32 5.18 -1.11
C ARG A 231 -9.26 3.75 -0.58
N ARG A 232 -8.11 3.10 -0.73
CA ARG A 232 -7.86 1.73 -0.27
C ARG A 232 -6.65 1.73 0.65
N PHE A 233 -6.86 1.57 1.96
CA PHE A 233 -5.80 1.37 2.94
C PHE A 233 -5.51 -0.14 3.02
N LEU A 234 -4.38 -0.56 2.51
CA LEU A 234 -4.08 -1.94 2.16
C LEU A 234 -3.14 -2.62 3.15
N LEU A 235 -2.19 -1.88 3.71
CA LEU A 235 -1.25 -2.36 4.71
C LEU A 235 -1.20 -1.39 5.90
N ALA A 236 -1.01 -1.95 7.12
CA ALA A 236 -0.68 -1.19 8.32
C ALA A 236 0.29 -1.99 9.19
N ASP A 237 1.31 -1.31 9.72
CA ASP A 237 2.33 -1.86 10.63
C ASP A 237 2.30 -1.03 11.92
N GLU A 238 1.70 -1.58 12.98
CA GLU A 238 1.54 -0.90 14.28
C GLU A 238 2.89 -0.70 14.98
N GLU A 239 3.85 -1.62 14.79
CA GLU A 239 5.16 -1.52 15.43
C GLU A 239 5.97 -0.37 14.87
N LYS A 240 5.83 -0.10 13.58
CA LYS A 240 6.52 1.00 12.92
C LYS A 240 5.63 2.23 12.72
N GLY A 241 4.34 2.16 13.05
CA GLY A 241 3.39 3.25 12.80
C GLY A 241 3.27 3.58 11.32
N LEU A 242 3.20 2.56 10.46
CA LEU A 242 3.10 2.75 9.01
C LEU A 242 1.69 2.43 8.52
N VAL A 243 1.23 3.23 7.57
CA VAL A 243 0.02 2.94 6.77
C VAL A 243 0.35 3.12 5.31
N PHE A 244 -0.12 2.19 4.48
CA PHE A 244 -0.01 2.29 3.04
C PHE A 244 -1.39 2.24 2.40
N GLY A 245 -1.64 3.18 1.48
CA GLY A 245 -2.89 3.27 0.73
C GLY A 245 -2.68 3.63 -0.73
N ILE A 246 -3.69 3.32 -1.55
CA ILE A 246 -3.76 3.72 -2.96
C ILE A 246 -5.04 4.50 -3.17
N VAL A 247 -4.93 5.65 -3.82
CA VAL A 247 -6.05 6.57 -4.05
C VAL A 247 -5.97 7.19 -5.45
N THR A 248 -7.06 7.85 -5.86
CA THR A 248 -7.09 8.59 -7.14
C THR A 248 -7.60 10.01 -6.89
N PHE A 249 -6.82 11.01 -7.30
CA PHE A 249 -7.21 12.42 -7.25
C PHE A 249 -7.75 12.85 -8.62
N ASP A 250 -8.89 13.52 -8.66
CA ASP A 250 -9.47 14.07 -9.87
C ASP A 250 -9.23 15.58 -9.95
N MET A 251 -8.64 16.03 -11.04
CA MET A 251 -8.27 17.41 -11.33
C MET A 251 -8.85 17.81 -12.70
N PRO A 252 -10.02 18.45 -12.72
CA PRO A 252 -10.72 18.79 -13.96
C PRO A 252 -10.08 19.96 -14.75
N GLY A 253 -9.12 20.68 -14.16
CA GLY A 253 -8.41 21.78 -14.82
C GLY A 253 -9.25 23.01 -15.13
N LYS A 254 -10.35 23.21 -14.42
CA LYS A 254 -11.25 24.35 -14.61
C LYS A 254 -10.84 25.53 -13.74
N ARG A 255 -10.98 26.77 -14.28
CA ARG A 255 -10.63 28.03 -13.59
C ARG A 255 -11.24 28.13 -12.18
N GLU A 256 -12.50 27.77 -12.02
CA GLU A 256 -13.21 27.82 -10.75
C GLU A 256 -12.56 27.01 -9.61
N ASN A 257 -11.80 25.98 -9.95
CA ASN A 257 -11.09 25.13 -8.98
C ASN A 257 -9.80 25.77 -8.46
N PHE A 258 -9.39 26.93 -9.01
CA PHE A 258 -8.19 27.65 -8.62
C PHE A 258 -8.48 28.97 -7.93
N GLU A 259 -9.73 29.20 -7.53
CA GLU A 259 -10.14 30.45 -6.87
C GLU A 259 -9.27 30.79 -5.63
N TYR A 260 -8.89 29.74 -4.89
CA TYR A 260 -8.08 29.88 -3.67
C TYR A 260 -6.62 29.48 -3.85
N PHE A 261 -6.22 29.14 -5.08
CA PHE A 261 -4.84 28.75 -5.33
C PHE A 261 -3.90 29.96 -5.27
N PRO A 262 -2.71 29.86 -4.65
CA PRO A 262 -1.81 31.00 -4.41
C PRO A 262 -1.36 31.73 -5.68
N THR A 263 -1.24 31.01 -6.80
CA THR A 263 -0.87 31.58 -8.10
C THR A 263 -2.10 31.82 -8.94
N PRO A 264 -2.25 33.02 -9.58
CA PRO A 264 -3.35 33.31 -10.50
C PRO A 264 -3.46 32.26 -11.60
N PHE A 265 -4.70 31.88 -11.94
CA PHE A 265 -4.95 30.82 -12.94
C PHE A 265 -4.21 31.02 -14.25
N ASP A 266 -4.20 32.24 -14.79
CA ASP A 266 -3.57 32.56 -16.09
C ASP A 266 -2.02 32.51 -16.07
N GLU A 267 -1.43 32.45 -14.87
CA GLU A 267 0.02 32.34 -14.67
C GLU A 267 0.48 30.88 -14.44
N LEU A 268 -0.48 29.95 -14.32
CA LEU A 268 -0.17 28.55 -14.05
C LEU A 268 0.43 27.84 -15.28
N PRO A 269 1.35 26.87 -15.07
CA PRO A 269 1.82 26.01 -16.14
C PRO A 269 0.67 25.25 -16.82
N THR A 270 0.77 25.03 -18.13
CA THR A 270 -0.27 24.39 -18.96
C THR A 270 -0.81 23.06 -18.40
N ARG A 271 0.00 22.33 -17.63
CA ARG A 271 -0.45 21.07 -17.02
C ARG A 271 -1.65 21.24 -16.09
N PHE A 272 -1.84 22.42 -15.48
CA PHE A 272 -2.96 22.68 -14.57
C PHE A 272 -4.29 22.87 -15.32
N TYR A 273 -4.25 23.23 -16.61
CA TYR A 273 -5.45 23.42 -17.43
C TYR A 273 -6.00 22.12 -18.02
N LYS A 274 -5.19 21.04 -18.01
CA LYS A 274 -5.58 19.78 -18.61
C LYS A 274 -6.36 18.92 -17.61
N PRO A 275 -7.56 18.46 -17.95
CA PRO A 275 -8.26 17.46 -17.14
C PRO A 275 -7.41 16.20 -17.03
N ARG A 276 -7.17 15.76 -15.80
CA ARG A 276 -6.44 14.54 -15.51
C ARG A 276 -6.84 13.98 -14.15
N SER A 277 -6.59 12.72 -13.94
CA SER A 277 -6.54 12.12 -12.61
C SER A 277 -5.10 11.77 -12.25
N LEU A 278 -4.82 11.70 -10.96
CA LEU A 278 -3.54 11.25 -10.44
C LEU A 278 -3.79 9.96 -9.66
N LEU A 279 -3.24 8.86 -10.15
CA LEU A 279 -3.20 7.60 -9.41
C LEU A 279 -1.95 7.61 -8.53
N LEU A 280 -2.13 7.42 -7.24
CA LEU A 280 -1.03 7.47 -6.30
C LEU A 280 -1.10 6.38 -5.24
N ALA A 281 0.07 5.88 -4.87
CA ALA A 281 0.35 5.05 -3.72
C ALA A 281 1.06 5.91 -2.68
N GLU A 282 0.53 5.96 -1.46
CA GLU A 282 1.11 6.75 -0.37
C GLU A 282 1.37 5.88 0.86
N MET A 283 2.53 6.10 1.46
CA MET A 283 2.93 5.52 2.74
C MET A 283 3.09 6.65 3.77
N PHE A 284 2.41 6.51 4.88
CA PHE A 284 2.43 7.43 6.01
C PHE A 284 3.26 6.84 7.15
N LYS A 285 4.14 7.63 7.74
CA LYS A 285 4.77 7.38 9.04
C LYS A 285 4.02 8.18 10.09
N ILE A 286 3.41 7.49 11.04
CA ILE A 286 2.61 8.08 12.12
C ILE A 286 3.30 7.75 13.45
N VAL A 287 3.56 8.76 14.24
CA VAL A 287 4.24 8.66 15.54
C VAL A 287 3.43 9.47 16.54
N ASP A 288 3.09 8.87 17.69
CA ASP A 288 2.29 9.53 18.73
C ASP A 288 1.00 10.18 18.17
N GLY A 289 0.31 9.45 17.28
CA GLY A 289 -0.93 9.92 16.66
C GLY A 289 -0.76 11.04 15.62
N GLN A 290 0.47 11.40 15.22
CA GLN A 290 0.74 12.48 14.27
C GLN A 290 1.48 11.99 13.02
N ILE A 291 1.14 12.54 11.85
CA ILE A 291 1.80 12.25 10.58
C ILE A 291 3.17 12.95 10.54
N LEU A 292 4.24 12.15 10.62
CA LEU A 292 5.62 12.64 10.64
C LEU A 292 6.27 12.63 9.26
N SER A 293 5.93 11.67 8.42
CA SER A 293 6.47 11.59 7.06
C SER A 293 5.47 10.95 6.11
N ILE A 294 5.49 11.42 4.87
CA ILE A 294 4.65 10.89 3.77
C ILE A 294 5.58 10.62 2.59
N GLU A 295 5.45 9.46 1.98
CA GLU A 295 6.15 9.13 0.73
C GLU A 295 5.17 8.59 -0.29
N ALA A 296 5.21 9.13 -1.51
CA ALA A 296 4.28 8.79 -2.57
C ALA A 296 4.99 8.44 -3.88
N VAL A 297 4.45 7.43 -4.56
CA VAL A 297 4.70 7.19 -6.00
C VAL A 297 3.40 7.46 -6.72
N MET A 298 3.43 8.35 -7.73
CA MET A 298 2.23 8.84 -8.38
C MET A 298 2.43 9.07 -9.87
N VAL A 299 1.40 8.82 -10.65
CA VAL A 299 1.39 8.97 -12.11
C VAL A 299 0.10 9.60 -12.60
N ASN A 300 0.20 10.46 -13.64
CA ASN A 300 -0.98 11.00 -14.31
C ASN A 300 -1.69 9.90 -15.11
N VAL A 301 -3.00 9.83 -14.98
CA VAL A 301 -3.88 8.95 -15.76
C VAL A 301 -5.01 9.78 -16.39
N PRO A 302 -5.73 9.30 -17.41
CA PRO A 302 -6.87 10.01 -17.99
C PRO A 302 -7.89 10.42 -16.92
N PHE A 303 -8.49 11.61 -17.07
CA PHE A 303 -9.50 12.12 -16.12
C PHE A 303 -10.65 11.12 -15.98
N GLY A 304 -10.97 10.78 -14.75
CA GLY A 304 -12.02 9.80 -14.43
C GLY A 304 -11.65 8.34 -14.67
N ALA A 305 -10.38 8.02 -14.99
CA ALA A 305 -9.93 6.63 -15.14
C ALA A 305 -10.28 5.78 -13.92
N THR A 306 -10.65 4.52 -14.16
CA THR A 306 -10.91 3.55 -13.08
C THR A 306 -9.59 3.08 -12.45
N SER A 307 -9.64 2.62 -11.22
CA SER A 307 -8.45 2.12 -10.51
C SER A 307 -8.04 0.70 -10.93
N GLY A 308 -8.88 0.02 -11.69
CA GLY A 308 -8.70 -1.41 -11.97
C GLY A 308 -9.02 -2.34 -10.78
N TRP A 309 -9.39 -1.76 -9.61
CA TRP A 309 -9.62 -2.50 -8.35
C TRP A 309 -10.99 -2.26 -7.75
#